data_99611fef3a78996536daec099b736701
#
_entry.id   99611fef3a78996536daec099b736701
#
_cell.length_a   1.000
_cell.length_b   1.000
_cell.length_c   1.000
_cell.angle_alpha   90.00
_cell.angle_beta   90.00
_cell.angle_gamma   90.00
#
_symmetry.space_group_name_H-M   'P 1'
#
loop_
_entity.id
_entity.type
_entity.pdbx_description
1 polymer ?
#
loop_
_entity_poly.entity_id
_entity_poly.type
_entity_poly.pdbx_seq_one_letter_code
_entity_poly.pdbx_strand_id
1 'polypeptide(L)'
;MSGHSKWSTIKHKKGALDAKRGALFTKLAREITVAARQGASSDPSMNPRLRLAIDKARQNNMPMDNIDRAIKKGTGEGADGVNYEETTYEGYGPGGAALLVQALTDNRNRTASEVRTAFNRGGGNLGELGSVAWQFE
;
A
#
# COMPACT_ATOMS: atom_id res chain seq x y z
N MET A 1 -9.78 37.24 -21.72
CA MET A 1 -10.46 35.99 -21.70
C MET A 1 -9.83 35.07 -20.69
N SER A 2 -10.63 34.52 -19.99
CA SER A 2 -10.16 33.67 -18.93
C SER A 2 -9.64 32.34 -19.47
N GLY A 3 -8.54 31.91 -19.01
CA GLY A 3 -8.08 30.54 -19.17
C GLY A 3 -8.95 29.52 -18.47
N HIS A 4 -10.08 29.96 -17.95
CA HIS A 4 -11.03 29.12 -17.23
C HIS A 4 -12.18 28.67 -18.08
N SER A 5 -11.86 28.13 -19.27
CA SER A 5 -12.88 27.53 -20.10
C SER A 5 -13.42 26.28 -19.38
N LYS A 6 -14.65 25.94 -19.75
CA LYS A 6 -15.27 24.69 -19.25
C LYS A 6 -14.38 23.48 -19.49
N TRP A 7 -13.71 23.46 -20.65
CA TRP A 7 -12.77 22.38 -20.99
C TRP A 7 -11.60 22.29 -19.99
N SER A 8 -10.99 23.42 -19.62
CA SER A 8 -9.89 23.46 -18.66
C SER A 8 -10.35 22.96 -17.29
N THR A 9 -11.53 23.36 -16.84
CA THR A 9 -12.10 22.89 -15.57
C THR A 9 -12.33 21.38 -15.58
N ILE A 10 -12.87 20.85 -16.68
CA ILE A 10 -13.10 19.40 -16.82
C ILE A 10 -11.77 18.65 -16.79
N LYS A 11 -10.75 19.16 -17.47
CA LYS A 11 -9.42 18.56 -17.50
C LYS A 11 -8.80 18.47 -16.10
N HIS A 12 -8.93 19.53 -15.31
CA HIS A 12 -8.43 19.53 -13.93
C HIS A 12 -9.18 18.54 -13.05
N LYS A 13 -10.49 18.46 -13.16
CA LYS A 13 -11.30 17.48 -12.41
C LYS A 13 -10.93 16.05 -12.78
N LYS A 14 -10.75 15.78 -14.07
CA LYS A 14 -10.35 14.46 -14.54
C LYS A 14 -8.98 14.08 -13.99
N GLY A 15 -8.02 15.00 -14.02
CA GLY A 15 -6.69 14.75 -13.48
C GLY A 15 -6.71 14.42 -11.99
N ALA A 16 -7.54 15.11 -11.21
CA ALA A 16 -7.70 14.84 -9.79
C ALA A 16 -8.32 13.46 -9.54
N LEU A 17 -9.33 13.07 -10.30
CA LEU A 17 -9.96 11.76 -10.21
C LEU A 17 -9.01 10.66 -10.61
N ASP A 18 -8.23 10.84 -11.68
CA ASP A 18 -7.23 9.87 -12.13
C ASP A 18 -6.13 9.68 -11.08
N ALA A 19 -5.71 10.76 -10.42
CA ALA A 19 -4.72 10.67 -9.33
C ALA A 19 -5.25 9.88 -8.14
N LYS A 20 -6.49 10.11 -7.74
CA LYS A 20 -7.15 9.36 -6.66
C LYS A 20 -7.29 7.89 -7.01
N ARG A 21 -7.68 7.60 -8.24
CA ARG A 21 -7.83 6.24 -8.73
C ARG A 21 -6.48 5.52 -8.76
N GLY A 22 -5.42 6.20 -9.20
CA GLY A 22 -4.07 5.66 -9.19
C GLY A 22 -3.59 5.33 -7.78
N ALA A 23 -3.84 6.21 -6.82
CA ALA A 23 -3.50 5.99 -5.42
C ALA A 23 -4.26 4.79 -4.84
N LEU A 24 -5.56 4.68 -5.16
CA LEU A 24 -6.38 3.55 -4.73
C LEU A 24 -5.85 2.24 -5.31
N PHE A 25 -5.56 2.20 -6.60
CA PHE A 25 -5.04 1.00 -7.25
C PHE A 25 -3.69 0.58 -6.68
N THR A 26 -2.83 1.53 -6.38
CA THR A 26 -1.55 1.25 -5.71
C THR A 26 -1.77 0.59 -4.35
N LYS A 27 -2.72 1.10 -3.58
CA LYS A 27 -3.07 0.53 -2.28
C LYS A 27 -3.63 -0.89 -2.42
N LEU A 28 -4.56 -1.09 -3.35
CA LEU A 28 -5.18 -2.40 -3.59
C LEU A 28 -4.15 -3.42 -4.08
N ALA A 29 -3.25 -3.02 -4.97
CA ALA A 29 -2.17 -3.88 -5.44
C ALA A 29 -1.23 -4.28 -4.29
N ARG A 30 -0.92 -3.35 -3.39
CA ARG A 30 -0.10 -3.63 -2.21
C ARG A 30 -0.78 -4.64 -1.29
N GLU A 31 -2.08 -4.50 -1.07
CA GLU A 31 -2.85 -5.45 -0.26
C GLU A 31 -2.80 -6.86 -0.84
N ILE A 32 -2.92 -6.98 -2.16
CA ILE A 32 -2.82 -8.27 -2.86
C ILE A 32 -1.41 -8.85 -2.68
N THR A 33 -0.39 -8.05 -2.89
CA THR A 33 1.01 -8.47 -2.78
C THR A 33 1.33 -8.99 -1.38
N VAL A 34 0.90 -8.26 -0.36
CA VAL A 34 1.09 -8.66 1.05
C VAL A 34 0.34 -9.96 1.35
N ALA A 35 -0.90 -10.07 0.90
CA ALA A 35 -1.71 -11.27 1.12
C ALA A 35 -1.09 -12.51 0.46
N ALA A 36 -0.60 -12.37 -0.78
CA ALA A 36 0.08 -13.45 -1.49
C ALA A 36 1.37 -13.85 -0.78
N ARG A 37 2.11 -12.88 -0.28
CA ARG A 37 3.37 -13.11 0.45
C ARG A 37 3.15 -13.87 1.75
N GLN A 38 2.17 -13.44 2.54
CA GLN A 38 1.90 -14.02 3.86
C GLN A 38 1.32 -15.42 3.78
N GLY A 39 0.43 -15.65 2.81
CA GLY A 39 -0.17 -16.96 2.63
C GLY A 39 0.74 -17.96 1.93
N ALA A 40 1.87 -17.52 1.39
CA ALA A 40 2.81 -18.33 0.64
C ALA A 40 2.15 -19.10 -0.51
N SER A 41 1.02 -18.60 -1.03
CA SER A 41 0.30 -19.22 -2.12
C SER A 41 -0.27 -18.17 -3.05
N SER A 42 -0.11 -18.40 -4.34
CA SER A 42 -0.73 -17.61 -5.40
C SER A 42 -2.14 -18.07 -5.72
N ASP A 43 -2.60 -19.15 -5.11
CA ASP A 43 -3.92 -19.71 -5.32
C ASP A 43 -4.91 -19.12 -4.32
N PRO A 44 -5.89 -18.31 -4.78
CA PRO A 44 -6.87 -17.71 -3.87
C PRO A 44 -7.70 -18.72 -3.12
N SER A 45 -7.89 -19.92 -3.66
CA SER A 45 -8.68 -20.96 -3.00
C SER A 45 -8.00 -21.48 -1.74
N MET A 46 -6.67 -21.34 -1.66
CA MET A 46 -5.86 -21.77 -0.53
C MET A 46 -5.38 -20.61 0.35
N ASN A 47 -5.77 -19.40 0.00
CA ASN A 47 -5.36 -18.17 0.70
C ASN A 47 -6.56 -17.23 0.84
N PRO A 48 -7.32 -17.35 1.95
CA PRO A 48 -8.52 -16.52 2.14
C PRO A 48 -8.28 -15.02 2.13
N ARG A 49 -7.14 -14.58 2.68
CA ARG A 49 -6.77 -13.17 2.67
C ARG A 49 -6.54 -12.66 1.26
N LEU A 50 -5.88 -13.46 0.43
CA LEU A 50 -5.65 -13.14 -0.97
C LEU A 50 -6.97 -13.05 -1.74
N ARG A 51 -7.89 -14.00 -1.47
CA ARG A 51 -9.20 -13.99 -2.11
C ARG A 51 -9.97 -12.70 -1.79
N LEU A 52 -9.97 -12.27 -0.54
CA LEU A 52 -10.62 -11.02 -0.14
C LEU A 52 -9.97 -9.81 -0.81
N ALA A 53 -8.64 -9.78 -0.88
CA ALA A 53 -7.92 -8.68 -1.51
C ALA A 53 -8.21 -8.61 -3.01
N ILE A 54 -8.30 -9.75 -3.68
CA ILE A 54 -8.65 -9.82 -5.10
C ILE A 54 -10.10 -9.34 -5.33
N ASP A 55 -11.04 -9.80 -4.51
CA ASP A 55 -12.44 -9.40 -4.62
C ASP A 55 -12.58 -7.89 -4.48
N LYS A 56 -11.90 -7.31 -3.52
CA LYS A 56 -11.90 -5.87 -3.29
C LYS A 56 -11.33 -5.11 -4.50
N ALA A 57 -10.25 -5.61 -5.08
CA ALA A 57 -9.66 -5.02 -6.27
C ALA A 57 -10.61 -5.07 -7.47
N ARG A 58 -11.29 -6.20 -7.66
CA ARG A 58 -12.29 -6.36 -8.73
C ARG A 58 -13.47 -5.41 -8.53
N GLN A 59 -13.94 -5.24 -7.32
CA GLN A 59 -15.03 -4.30 -7.01
C GLN A 59 -14.65 -2.87 -7.36
N ASN A 60 -13.37 -2.55 -7.37
CA ASN A 60 -12.86 -1.24 -7.74
C ASN A 60 -12.35 -1.19 -9.18
N ASN A 61 -12.70 -2.19 -9.99
CA ASN A 61 -12.40 -2.26 -11.43
C ASN A 61 -10.91 -2.33 -11.74
N MET A 62 -10.10 -2.93 -10.88
CA MET A 62 -8.70 -3.16 -11.19
C MET A 62 -8.57 -4.21 -12.29
N PRO A 63 -7.81 -3.95 -13.36
CA PRO A 63 -7.60 -4.92 -14.43
C PRO A 63 -6.94 -6.21 -13.93
N MET A 64 -7.33 -7.34 -14.51
CA MET A 64 -6.78 -8.65 -14.12
C MET A 64 -5.27 -8.72 -14.26
N ASP A 65 -4.70 -8.09 -15.28
CA ASP A 65 -3.25 -8.06 -15.47
C ASP A 65 -2.53 -7.43 -14.28
N ASN A 66 -3.13 -6.38 -13.71
CA ASN A 66 -2.58 -5.70 -12.54
C ASN A 66 -2.68 -6.60 -11.29
N ILE A 67 -3.79 -7.31 -11.16
CA ILE A 67 -4.01 -8.26 -10.06
C ILE A 67 -2.97 -9.39 -10.15
N ASP A 68 -2.81 -10.01 -11.31
CA ASP A 68 -1.86 -11.10 -11.51
C ASP A 68 -0.43 -10.66 -11.25
N ARG A 69 -0.07 -9.46 -11.69
CA ARG A 69 1.25 -8.89 -11.46
C ARG A 69 1.52 -8.69 -9.97
N ALA A 70 0.51 -8.21 -9.24
CA ALA A 70 0.62 -8.01 -7.79
C ALA A 70 0.81 -9.34 -7.05
N ILE A 71 0.09 -10.39 -7.47
CA ILE A 71 0.23 -11.73 -6.89
C ILE A 71 1.64 -12.27 -7.11
N LYS A 72 2.13 -12.20 -8.34
CA LYS A 72 3.48 -12.68 -8.69
C LYS A 72 4.56 -11.94 -7.92
N LYS A 73 4.38 -10.65 -7.73
CA LYS A 73 5.29 -9.84 -6.94
C LYS A 73 5.38 -10.32 -5.49
N GLY A 74 4.24 -10.70 -4.92
CA GLY A 74 4.17 -11.21 -3.56
C GLY A 74 4.78 -12.58 -3.38
N THR A 75 4.66 -13.46 -4.39
CA THR A 75 5.20 -14.81 -4.34
C THR A 75 6.65 -14.91 -4.80
N GLY A 76 7.25 -13.81 -5.25
CA GLY A 76 8.61 -13.80 -5.77
C GLY A 76 8.73 -14.29 -7.20
N GLU A 77 7.62 -14.50 -7.89
CA GLU A 77 7.59 -14.95 -9.28
C GLU A 77 7.73 -13.81 -10.30
N GLY A 78 7.95 -12.59 -9.79
CA GLY A 78 8.13 -11.43 -10.66
C GLY A 78 9.41 -11.49 -11.48
N ALA A 79 9.44 -10.75 -12.59
CA ALA A 79 10.54 -10.78 -13.57
C ALA A 79 11.90 -10.37 -12.99
N ASP A 80 11.92 -9.65 -11.89
CA ASP A 80 13.14 -9.09 -11.30
C ASP A 80 13.78 -10.02 -10.26
N GLY A 81 13.12 -11.11 -9.87
CA GLY A 81 13.59 -11.98 -8.80
C GLY A 81 13.74 -11.27 -7.45
N VAL A 82 13.07 -10.14 -7.26
CA VAL A 82 13.18 -9.32 -6.06
C VAL A 82 12.39 -9.96 -4.92
N ASN A 83 13.06 -10.15 -3.78
CA ASN A 83 12.42 -10.66 -2.59
C ASN A 83 11.90 -9.48 -1.77
N TYR A 84 10.58 -9.40 -1.64
CA TYR A 84 9.95 -8.42 -0.76
C TYR A 84 9.81 -8.97 0.65
N GLU A 85 10.09 -8.13 1.62
CA GLU A 85 9.91 -8.45 3.04
C GLU A 85 8.85 -7.54 3.63
N GLU A 86 8.05 -8.09 4.51
CA GLU A 86 7.10 -7.28 5.28
C GLU A 86 7.78 -6.83 6.57
N THR A 87 7.69 -5.53 6.82
CA THR A 87 8.19 -4.92 8.06
C THR A 87 7.09 -4.11 8.71
N THR A 88 7.12 -4.05 10.04
CA THR A 88 6.15 -3.28 10.80
C THR A 88 6.87 -2.21 11.61
N TYR A 89 6.30 -1.01 11.60
CA TYR A 89 6.81 0.12 12.38
C TYR A 89 5.72 0.61 13.31
N GLU A 90 6.13 1.04 14.49
CA GLU A 90 5.23 1.52 15.52
C GLU A 90 5.67 2.89 15.98
N GLY A 91 4.72 3.76 16.25
CA GLY A 91 5.03 5.09 16.72
C GLY A 91 3.79 5.91 17.04
N TYR A 92 4.03 7.17 17.26
CA TYR A 92 2.96 8.12 17.60
C TYR A 92 2.93 9.23 16.58
N GLY A 93 1.71 9.60 16.17
CA GLY A 93 1.46 10.76 15.35
C GLY A 93 1.23 11.99 16.20
N PRO A 94 0.88 13.12 15.56
CA PRO A 94 0.53 14.35 16.29
C PRO A 94 -0.60 14.10 17.27
N GLY A 95 -0.50 14.70 18.47
CA GLY A 95 -1.52 14.53 19.49
C GLY A 95 -1.49 13.20 20.22
N GLY A 96 -0.46 12.39 20.02
CA GLY A 96 -0.32 11.11 20.70
C GLY A 96 -1.09 9.96 20.04
N ALA A 97 -1.54 10.13 18.80
CA ALA A 97 -2.22 9.05 18.07
C ALA A 97 -1.27 7.87 17.84
N ALA A 98 -1.70 6.68 18.21
CA ALA A 98 -0.91 5.47 17.97
C ALA A 98 -0.98 5.09 16.49
N LEU A 99 0.18 4.82 15.89
CA LEU A 99 0.30 4.46 14.49
C LEU A 99 1.02 3.13 14.36
N LEU A 100 0.39 2.22 13.63
CA LEU A 100 0.99 0.95 13.25
C LEU A 100 1.12 0.94 11.74
N VAL A 101 2.35 0.86 11.24
CA VAL A 101 2.64 0.95 9.81
C VAL A 101 3.18 -0.38 9.33
N GLN A 102 2.49 -0.97 8.36
CA GLN A 102 2.98 -2.16 7.68
C GLN A 102 3.56 -1.76 6.34
N ALA A 103 4.77 -2.18 6.06
CA ALA A 103 5.47 -1.87 4.82
C ALA A 103 5.95 -3.15 4.16
N LEU A 104 5.86 -3.17 2.84
CA LEU A 104 6.44 -4.22 2.02
C LEU A 104 7.63 -3.62 1.28
N THR A 105 8.81 -4.18 1.46
CA THR A 105 10.03 -3.59 0.92
C THR A 105 11.03 -4.63 0.47
N ASP A 106 11.80 -4.27 -0.53
CA ASP A 106 12.99 -5.00 -0.97
C ASP A 106 14.27 -4.46 -0.32
N ASN A 107 14.16 -3.35 0.42
CA ASN A 107 15.31 -2.71 1.08
C ASN A 107 14.88 -2.16 2.45
N ARG A 108 15.11 -2.93 3.50
CA ARG A 108 14.70 -2.61 4.86
C ARG A 108 15.34 -1.32 5.38
N ASN A 109 16.61 -1.10 5.05
CA ASN A 109 17.33 0.08 5.55
C ASN A 109 16.78 1.35 4.95
N ARG A 110 16.50 1.36 3.65
CA ARG A 110 15.89 2.50 2.98
C ARG A 110 14.50 2.79 3.54
N THR A 111 13.68 1.77 3.69
CA THR A 111 12.31 1.91 4.20
C THR A 111 12.31 2.43 5.64
N ALA A 112 13.17 1.91 6.49
CA ALA A 112 13.28 2.37 7.87
C ALA A 112 13.60 3.86 7.94
N SER A 113 14.54 4.32 7.10
CA SER A 113 14.91 5.72 7.02
C SER A 113 13.75 6.59 6.51
N GLU A 114 13.06 6.14 5.48
CA GLU A 114 11.91 6.86 4.92
C GLU A 114 10.75 6.95 5.90
N VAL A 115 10.47 5.88 6.63
CA VAL A 115 9.39 5.85 7.64
C VAL A 115 9.73 6.79 8.79
N ARG A 116 10.97 6.77 9.27
CA ARG A 116 11.40 7.70 10.33
C ARG A 116 11.24 9.15 9.89
N THR A 117 11.66 9.47 8.67
CA THR A 117 11.52 10.80 8.12
C THR A 117 10.05 11.21 8.03
N ALA A 118 9.18 10.30 7.59
CA ALA A 118 7.75 10.58 7.49
C ALA A 118 7.13 10.87 8.86
N PHE A 119 7.47 10.09 9.90
CA PHE A 119 7.00 10.36 11.26
C PHE A 119 7.47 11.72 11.74
N ASN A 120 8.73 12.05 11.55
CA ASN A 120 9.30 13.34 11.99
C ASN A 120 8.65 14.52 11.26
N ARG A 121 8.46 14.43 9.95
CA ARG A 121 7.81 15.48 9.16
C ARG A 121 6.36 15.68 9.53
N GLY A 122 5.68 14.61 9.90
CA GLY A 122 4.28 14.65 10.31
C GLY A 122 4.06 15.15 11.75
N GLY A 123 5.13 15.47 12.47
CA GLY A 123 5.02 15.90 13.85
C GLY A 123 4.87 14.76 14.85
N GLY A 124 5.18 13.54 14.44
CA GLY A 124 5.14 12.36 15.30
C GLY A 124 6.53 11.86 15.65
N ASN A 125 6.57 10.69 16.25
CA ASN A 125 7.81 10.01 16.65
C ASN A 125 7.72 8.53 16.36
N LEU A 126 8.75 7.99 15.73
CA LEU A 126 8.89 6.54 15.58
C LEU A 126 9.28 5.94 16.92
N GLY A 127 8.57 4.91 17.36
CA GLY A 127 8.86 4.20 18.60
C GLY A 127 9.52 2.86 18.34
N GLU A 128 9.71 2.10 19.42
CA GLU A 128 10.24 0.76 19.35
C GLU A 128 9.14 -0.27 19.10
N LEU A 129 9.52 -1.45 18.65
CA LEU A 129 8.56 -2.54 18.46
C LEU A 129 7.88 -2.87 19.79
N GLY A 130 6.55 -3.04 19.73
CA GLY A 130 5.74 -3.31 20.91
C GLY A 130 5.20 -2.08 21.61
N SER A 131 5.62 -0.87 21.20
CA SER A 131 5.19 0.36 21.86
C SER A 131 3.71 0.65 21.69
N VAL A 132 3.13 0.32 20.53
CA VAL A 132 1.71 0.61 20.25
C VAL A 132 0.93 -0.60 19.71
N ALA A 133 1.60 -1.67 19.32
CA ALA A 133 0.94 -2.82 18.70
C ALA A 133 -0.14 -3.43 19.57
N TRP A 134 0.01 -3.38 20.89
CA TRP A 134 -0.96 -3.91 21.84
C TRP A 134 -2.33 -3.20 21.79
N GLN A 135 -2.40 -2.03 21.15
CA GLN A 135 -3.64 -1.27 20.98
C GLN A 135 -4.42 -1.72 19.73
N PHE A 136 -3.81 -2.55 18.88
CA PHE A 136 -4.40 -3.01 17.63
C PHE A 136 -4.63 -4.52 17.69
N GLU A 137 -5.79 -4.95 18.07
CA GLU A 137 -6.16 -6.37 18.06
C GLU A 137 -7.23 -6.66 17.01
#